data_88da29a0571191d7c6f819c4177191cf
#
_entry.id   88da29a0571191d7c6f819c4177191cf
#
_cell.length_a   1.000
_cell.length_b   1.000
_cell.length_c   1.000
_cell.angle_alpha   90.00
_cell.angle_beta   90.00
_cell.angle_gamma   90.00
#
_symmetry.space_group_name_H-M   'P 1'
#
loop_
_entity.id
_entity.type
_entity.pdbx_description
1 polymer ?
#
loop_
_entity_poly.entity_id
_entity_poly.type
_entity_poly.pdbx_seq_one_letter_code
_entity_poly.pdbx_strand_id
1 'polypeptide(L)'
;KKNVKVKYKAKKFSKTLAKVKQGEKVVVISQDDKWSKIRTENGIVGYVKNKTIANLTYVRENMEETKQINGKVNLVWDYYSEYAKAPNRNEENIEAVNVFSPSFFYLEKGSDGKVSENVNQEGKDYVEWAHNNGFKVWPMVSNNSYLTTTEGILNDYTKRRKLEDEIVRVAEEYNVDGINLDF
;
A
#
# COMPACT_ATOMS: atom_id res chain seq x y z
N LYS A 1 -27.75 12.73 -20.72
CA LYS A 1 -26.92 12.62 -19.49
C LYS A 1 -25.53 13.20 -19.81
N LYS A 2 -25.14 14.30 -19.17
CA LYS A 2 -23.84 14.95 -19.45
C LYS A 2 -22.72 14.24 -18.71
N ASN A 3 -21.74 13.70 -19.44
CA ASN A 3 -20.50 13.20 -18.85
C ASN A 3 -19.59 14.35 -18.44
N VAL A 4 -18.99 14.25 -17.26
CA VAL A 4 -17.98 15.18 -16.75
C VAL A 4 -16.60 14.73 -17.22
N LYS A 5 -15.82 15.66 -17.78
CA LYS A 5 -14.46 15.38 -18.24
C LYS A 5 -13.48 15.55 -17.05
N VAL A 6 -12.76 14.51 -16.70
CA VAL A 6 -11.65 14.56 -15.75
C VAL A 6 -10.42 15.08 -16.47
N LYS A 7 -9.83 16.16 -15.99
CA LYS A 7 -8.72 16.89 -16.62
C LYS A 7 -7.39 16.56 -15.94
N TYR A 8 -6.31 16.55 -16.71
CA TYR A 8 -4.96 16.33 -16.18
C TYR A 8 -4.49 17.48 -15.27
N LYS A 9 -4.88 18.72 -15.57
CA LYS A 9 -4.59 19.91 -14.75
C LYS A 9 -5.90 20.67 -14.49
N ALA A 10 -5.93 21.45 -13.42
CA ALA A 10 -7.06 22.34 -13.04
C ALA A 10 -7.24 23.50 -14.04
N LYS A 11 -7.37 23.18 -15.34
CA LYS A 11 -7.53 24.15 -16.44
C LYS A 11 -8.53 23.64 -17.49
N LYS A 12 -9.34 24.57 -18.04
CA LYS A 12 -10.40 24.27 -19.03
C LYS A 12 -9.88 23.50 -20.23
N PHE A 13 -8.75 23.89 -20.79
CA PHE A 13 -8.15 23.32 -22.00
C PHE A 13 -7.10 22.23 -21.75
N SER A 14 -7.02 21.72 -20.52
CA SER A 14 -6.13 20.61 -20.18
C SER A 14 -6.59 19.29 -20.85
N LYS A 15 -5.65 18.38 -21.09
CA LYS A 15 -5.92 17.02 -21.59
C LYS A 15 -7.02 16.36 -20.76
N THR A 16 -7.92 15.64 -21.40
CA THR A 16 -8.94 14.83 -20.71
C THR A 16 -8.35 13.44 -20.47
N LEU A 17 -8.38 13.01 -19.21
CA LEU A 17 -7.89 11.69 -18.80
C LEU A 17 -9.02 10.65 -18.83
N ALA A 18 -10.22 11.05 -18.37
CA ALA A 18 -11.38 10.19 -18.28
C ALA A 18 -12.68 10.98 -18.46
N LYS A 19 -13.78 10.27 -18.58
CA LYS A 19 -15.15 10.81 -18.50
C LYS A 19 -15.90 10.06 -17.40
N VAL A 20 -16.50 10.78 -16.48
CA VAL A 20 -17.34 10.27 -15.39
C VAL A 20 -18.80 10.55 -15.74
N LYS A 21 -19.67 9.56 -15.65
CA LYS A 21 -21.09 9.71 -15.90
C LYS A 21 -21.77 10.42 -14.73
N GLN A 22 -22.91 11.07 -15.00
CA GLN A 22 -23.71 11.66 -13.95
C GLN A 22 -24.20 10.57 -12.99
N GLY A 23 -23.96 10.77 -11.69
CA GLY A 23 -24.33 9.85 -10.61
C GLY A 23 -23.24 8.85 -10.23
N GLU A 24 -22.12 8.79 -10.96
CA GLU A 24 -20.97 7.99 -10.54
C GLU A 24 -20.32 8.60 -9.29
N LYS A 25 -19.93 7.74 -8.35
CA LYS A 25 -19.19 8.11 -7.15
C LYS A 25 -17.73 8.41 -7.48
N VAL A 26 -17.18 9.41 -6.83
CA VAL A 26 -15.75 9.76 -6.92
C VAL A 26 -15.23 10.13 -5.54
N VAL A 27 -13.97 9.87 -5.28
CA VAL A 27 -13.31 10.33 -4.06
C VAL A 27 -12.75 11.72 -4.32
N VAL A 28 -13.09 12.71 -3.49
CA VAL A 28 -12.49 14.04 -3.54
C VAL A 28 -11.25 14.04 -2.65
N ILE A 29 -10.09 14.24 -3.28
CA ILE A 29 -8.78 14.24 -2.60
C ILE A 29 -8.48 15.62 -2.03
N SER A 30 -8.76 16.67 -2.81
CA SER A 30 -8.59 18.06 -2.40
C SER A 30 -9.51 18.97 -3.22
N GLN A 31 -9.82 20.14 -2.71
CA GLN A 31 -10.69 21.11 -3.37
C GLN A 31 -10.09 22.51 -3.18
N ASP A 32 -10.02 23.29 -4.26
CA ASP A 32 -9.79 24.72 -4.27
C ASP A 32 -11.10 25.48 -4.62
N ASP A 33 -11.04 26.78 -4.84
CA ASP A 33 -12.22 27.62 -5.13
C ASP A 33 -13.00 27.19 -6.38
N LYS A 34 -12.37 26.57 -7.36
CA LYS A 34 -12.96 26.30 -8.69
C LYS A 34 -12.87 24.85 -9.11
N TRP A 35 -11.87 24.10 -8.61
CA TRP A 35 -11.57 22.75 -9.04
C TRP A 35 -11.41 21.80 -7.87
N SER A 36 -11.83 20.56 -8.07
CA SER A 36 -11.59 19.45 -7.16
C SER A 36 -10.65 18.46 -7.83
N LYS A 37 -9.61 18.05 -7.11
CA LYS A 37 -8.81 16.88 -7.45
C LYS A 37 -9.58 15.65 -6.98
N ILE A 38 -9.89 14.78 -7.91
CA ILE A 38 -10.68 13.57 -7.64
C ILE A 38 -9.96 12.31 -8.05
N ARG A 39 -10.36 11.20 -7.46
CA ARG A 39 -10.06 9.84 -7.93
C ARG A 39 -11.36 9.18 -8.36
N THR A 40 -11.41 8.70 -9.59
CA THR A 40 -12.55 7.92 -10.12
C THR A 40 -12.54 6.52 -9.52
N GLU A 41 -13.65 5.79 -9.67
CA GLU A 41 -13.76 4.39 -9.27
C GLU A 41 -12.67 3.51 -9.93
N ASN A 42 -12.31 3.83 -11.17
CA ASN A 42 -11.22 3.16 -11.90
C ASN A 42 -9.82 3.72 -11.56
N GLY A 43 -9.64 4.41 -10.44
CA GLY A 43 -8.36 4.89 -9.94
C GLY A 43 -7.74 6.08 -10.69
N ILE A 44 -8.38 6.63 -11.71
CA ILE A 44 -7.85 7.78 -12.45
C ILE A 44 -7.93 9.03 -11.60
N VAL A 45 -6.78 9.65 -11.35
CA VAL A 45 -6.67 10.90 -10.61
C VAL A 45 -6.62 12.08 -11.56
N GLY A 46 -7.44 13.10 -11.31
CA GLY A 46 -7.47 14.30 -12.13
C GLY A 46 -8.42 15.38 -11.57
N TYR A 47 -8.73 16.37 -12.36
CA TYR A 47 -9.46 17.56 -11.93
C TYR A 47 -10.81 17.69 -12.61
N VAL A 48 -11.84 18.01 -11.81
CA VAL A 48 -13.18 18.39 -12.26
C VAL A 48 -13.56 19.74 -11.65
N LYS A 49 -14.52 20.43 -12.26
CA LYS A 49 -15.04 21.68 -11.65
C LYS A 49 -15.89 21.37 -10.43
N ASN A 50 -15.75 22.15 -9.35
CA ASN A 50 -16.53 21.98 -8.11
C ASN A 50 -18.04 21.87 -8.35
N LYS A 51 -18.58 22.66 -9.25
CA LYS A 51 -20.01 22.64 -9.62
C LYS A 51 -20.51 21.32 -10.24
N THR A 52 -19.62 20.39 -10.54
CA THR A 52 -19.98 19.08 -11.07
C THR A 52 -20.06 18.02 -9.98
N ILE A 53 -19.68 18.34 -8.75
CA ILE A 53 -19.78 17.49 -7.58
C ILE A 53 -21.05 17.86 -6.82
N ALA A 54 -21.82 16.84 -6.47
CA ALA A 54 -23.01 16.97 -5.64
C ALA A 54 -22.92 15.99 -4.46
N ASN A 55 -23.63 16.26 -3.38
CA ASN A 55 -23.75 15.37 -2.23
C ASN A 55 -22.39 14.96 -1.63
N LEU A 56 -21.55 15.95 -1.31
CA LEU A 56 -20.28 15.72 -0.65
C LEU A 56 -20.52 15.13 0.74
N THR A 57 -20.06 13.90 0.95
CA THR A 57 -20.08 13.23 2.25
C THR A 57 -18.66 13.07 2.72
N TYR A 58 -18.38 13.54 3.92
CA TYR A 58 -17.09 13.28 4.57
C TYR A 58 -17.13 11.87 5.14
N VAL A 59 -16.38 10.98 4.55
CA VAL A 59 -16.09 9.68 5.14
C VAL A 59 -14.85 9.89 6.02
N ARG A 60 -15.06 9.96 7.33
CA ARG A 60 -13.97 9.60 8.24
C ARG A 60 -13.87 8.08 8.14
N GLU A 61 -12.83 7.59 7.49
CA GLU A 61 -12.38 6.25 7.80
C GLU A 61 -12.14 6.27 9.33
N ASN A 62 -12.89 5.46 10.08
CA ASN A 62 -12.45 5.08 11.40
C ASN A 62 -11.15 4.32 11.14
N MET A 63 -10.04 5.04 11.15
CA MET A 63 -8.76 4.42 11.38
C MET A 63 -8.89 3.88 12.80
N GLU A 64 -9.21 2.61 12.93
CA GLU A 64 -8.90 1.87 14.15
C GLU A 64 -7.51 2.33 14.54
N GLU A 65 -7.30 2.59 15.82
CA GLU A 65 -6.01 3.09 16.31
C GLU A 65 -4.94 2.25 15.64
N THR A 66 -4.36 2.81 14.58
CA THR A 66 -3.31 2.12 13.83
C THR A 66 -2.27 1.84 14.90
N LYS A 67 -1.67 0.66 14.88
CA LYS A 67 -0.61 0.24 15.79
C LYS A 67 0.62 1.17 15.62
N GLN A 68 0.39 2.48 15.80
CA GLN A 68 1.37 3.54 15.58
C GLN A 68 2.47 3.43 16.62
N ILE A 69 3.68 3.60 16.17
CA ILE A 69 4.83 3.73 17.05
C ILE A 69 4.86 5.18 17.55
N ASN A 70 4.72 5.36 18.85
CA ASN A 70 4.91 6.67 19.46
C ASN A 70 6.42 6.95 19.55
N GLY A 71 6.89 7.94 18.79
CA GLY A 71 8.29 8.36 18.80
C GLY A 71 9.04 8.00 17.51
N LYS A 72 10.36 7.75 17.64
CA LYS A 72 11.22 7.42 16.51
C LYS A 72 11.08 5.96 16.13
N VAL A 73 11.05 5.69 14.82
CA VAL A 73 11.18 4.35 14.28
C VAL A 73 12.66 4.01 14.14
N ASN A 74 13.09 2.97 14.85
CA ASN A 74 14.41 2.36 14.70
C ASN A 74 14.21 0.97 14.11
N LEU A 75 14.32 0.90 12.78
CA LEU A 75 14.05 -0.31 12.01
C LEU A 75 15.35 -1.02 11.65
N VAL A 76 15.33 -2.33 11.74
CA VAL A 76 16.40 -3.21 11.26
C VAL A 76 15.86 -4.19 10.24
N TRP A 77 16.64 -4.45 9.18
CA TRP A 77 16.32 -5.48 8.20
C TRP A 77 16.91 -6.80 8.62
N ASP A 78 16.10 -7.86 8.56
CA ASP A 78 16.54 -9.26 8.69
C ASP A 78 16.42 -9.96 7.34
N TYR A 79 17.54 -10.43 6.83
CA TYR A 79 17.53 -11.21 5.60
C TYR A 79 16.95 -12.61 5.86
N TYR A 80 15.92 -12.95 5.07
CA TYR A 80 15.27 -14.25 5.12
C TYR A 80 15.05 -14.75 3.69
N SER A 81 15.34 -16.03 3.45
CA SER A 81 15.09 -16.71 2.17
C SER A 81 14.87 -18.20 2.41
N GLU A 82 14.51 -18.92 1.37
CA GLU A 82 14.42 -20.39 1.44
C GLU A 82 15.75 -21.07 1.84
N TYR A 83 16.88 -20.38 1.65
CA TYR A 83 18.24 -20.87 1.98
C TYR A 83 18.81 -20.28 3.27
N ALA A 84 18.29 -19.16 3.73
CA ALA A 84 18.79 -18.44 4.90
C ALA A 84 17.62 -18.02 5.80
N LYS A 85 17.44 -18.75 6.90
CA LYS A 85 16.41 -18.43 7.89
C LYS A 85 16.83 -17.24 8.73
N ALA A 86 15.86 -16.52 9.27
CA ALA A 86 16.13 -15.48 10.23
C ALA A 86 16.91 -16.02 11.42
N PRO A 87 17.89 -15.27 11.96
CA PRO A 87 18.68 -15.74 13.10
C PRO A 87 17.78 -15.99 14.31
N ASN A 88 18.15 -16.98 15.12
CA ASN A 88 17.54 -17.19 16.42
C ASN A 88 17.95 -16.04 17.35
N ARG A 89 16.99 -15.23 17.80
CA ARG A 89 17.21 -14.07 18.65
C ARG A 89 16.76 -14.28 20.09
N ASN A 90 16.41 -15.49 20.48
CA ASN A 90 15.86 -15.78 21.81
C ASN A 90 16.82 -15.44 22.96
N GLU A 91 18.12 -15.40 22.72
CA GLU A 91 19.15 -15.10 23.71
C GLU A 91 19.76 -13.70 23.56
N GLU A 92 19.29 -12.91 22.59
CA GLU A 92 19.84 -11.59 22.32
C GLU A 92 19.10 -10.51 23.12
N ASN A 93 19.86 -9.69 23.84
CA ASN A 93 19.33 -8.43 24.38
C ASN A 93 19.41 -7.37 23.29
N ILE A 94 18.28 -7.10 22.63
CA ILE A 94 18.21 -6.16 21.49
C ILE A 94 17.72 -4.82 22.02
N GLU A 95 18.64 -3.89 22.20
CA GLU A 95 18.34 -2.52 22.59
C GLU A 95 18.21 -1.61 21.36
N ALA A 96 17.49 -0.50 21.52
CA ALA A 96 17.35 0.56 20.53
C ALA A 96 16.64 0.20 19.22
N VAL A 97 16.15 -1.02 19.02
CA VAL A 97 15.30 -1.43 17.90
C VAL A 97 13.85 -1.51 18.36
N ASN A 98 12.93 -1.03 17.54
CA ASN A 98 11.50 -1.18 17.81
C ASN A 98 10.72 -1.77 16.63
N VAL A 99 11.36 -1.91 15.47
CA VAL A 99 10.76 -2.51 14.27
C VAL A 99 11.74 -3.49 13.62
N PHE A 100 11.28 -4.71 13.38
CA PHE A 100 11.95 -5.67 12.52
C PHE A 100 11.32 -5.70 11.14
N SER A 101 12.14 -5.69 10.09
CA SER A 101 11.70 -5.76 8.69
C SER A 101 12.35 -6.95 7.98
N PRO A 102 11.84 -8.16 8.20
CA PRO A 102 12.36 -9.35 7.54
C PRO A 102 11.95 -9.39 6.07
N SER A 103 12.79 -9.97 5.20
CA SER A 103 12.55 -10.10 3.76
C SER A 103 11.61 -11.28 3.45
N PHE A 104 10.38 -11.23 3.95
CA PHE A 104 9.42 -12.32 3.86
C PHE A 104 8.75 -12.44 2.50
N PHE A 105 8.51 -11.32 1.81
CA PHE A 105 7.62 -11.27 0.67
C PHE A 105 8.29 -10.65 -0.55
N TYR A 106 7.86 -11.07 -1.74
CA TYR A 106 8.37 -10.53 -2.98
C TYR A 106 7.33 -10.58 -4.11
N LEU A 107 7.51 -9.69 -5.11
CA LEU A 107 6.75 -9.77 -6.35
C LEU A 107 7.30 -10.89 -7.24
N GLU A 108 6.42 -11.75 -7.70
CA GLU A 108 6.77 -12.75 -8.71
C GLU A 108 7.10 -12.10 -10.06
N LYS A 109 8.17 -12.56 -10.71
CA LYS A 109 8.59 -12.08 -12.03
C LYS A 109 7.48 -12.29 -13.06
N GLY A 110 7.10 -11.22 -13.76
CA GLY A 110 6.08 -11.26 -14.80
C GLY A 110 4.65 -11.43 -14.30
N SER A 111 4.42 -11.38 -12.96
CA SER A 111 3.09 -11.46 -12.39
C SER A 111 2.26 -10.22 -12.66
N ASP A 112 0.97 -10.32 -12.41
CA ASP A 112 0.00 -9.23 -12.51
C ASP A 112 -0.33 -8.60 -11.14
N GLY A 113 0.60 -8.70 -10.19
CA GLY A 113 0.47 -8.17 -8.83
C GLY A 113 0.45 -9.24 -7.75
N LYS A 114 0.79 -10.50 -8.05
CA LYS A 114 0.90 -11.57 -7.06
C LYS A 114 2.11 -11.35 -6.17
N VAL A 115 1.90 -11.46 -4.87
CA VAL A 115 2.93 -11.48 -3.84
C VAL A 115 3.21 -12.93 -3.44
N SER A 116 4.46 -13.32 -3.51
CA SER A 116 4.96 -14.62 -3.08
C SER A 116 5.74 -14.52 -1.79
N GLU A 117 5.92 -15.64 -1.13
CA GLU A 117 6.39 -15.75 0.23
C GLU A 117 7.68 -16.59 0.28
N ASN A 118 8.71 -16.09 0.99
CA ASN A 118 9.93 -16.84 1.33
C ASN A 118 9.77 -17.63 2.64
N VAL A 119 8.62 -17.53 3.27
CA VAL A 119 8.34 -18.04 4.61
C VAL A 119 7.02 -18.82 4.64
N ASN A 120 6.87 -19.60 5.69
CA ASN A 120 5.66 -20.34 6.03
C ASN A 120 5.40 -20.19 7.53
N GLN A 121 5.19 -21.28 8.26
CA GLN A 121 4.99 -21.28 9.71
C GLN A 121 6.11 -20.56 10.47
N GLU A 122 7.35 -20.68 10.02
CA GLU A 122 8.50 -20.00 10.66
C GLU A 122 8.40 -18.48 10.63
N GLY A 123 7.76 -17.91 9.59
CA GLY A 123 7.47 -16.48 9.55
C GLY A 123 6.44 -16.06 10.61
N LYS A 124 5.43 -16.89 10.84
CA LYS A 124 4.43 -16.66 11.89
C LYS A 124 5.06 -16.77 13.28
N ASP A 125 5.90 -17.76 13.50
CA ASP A 125 6.65 -17.96 14.74
C ASP A 125 7.58 -16.76 15.03
N TYR A 126 8.22 -16.22 13.98
CA TYR A 126 9.04 -15.01 14.09
C TYR A 126 8.21 -13.80 14.52
N VAL A 127 7.03 -13.60 13.94
CA VAL A 127 6.13 -12.48 14.31
C VAL A 127 5.67 -12.62 15.75
N GLU A 128 5.29 -13.83 16.17
CA GLU A 128 4.91 -14.12 17.54
C GLU A 128 6.05 -13.82 18.53
N TRP A 129 7.27 -14.28 18.22
CA TRP A 129 8.45 -13.97 19.02
C TRP A 129 8.65 -12.46 19.14
N ALA A 130 8.58 -11.71 18.05
CA ALA A 130 8.77 -10.27 18.06
C ALA A 130 7.73 -9.55 18.92
N HIS A 131 6.46 -9.92 18.78
CA HIS A 131 5.37 -9.36 19.57
C HIS A 131 5.53 -9.67 21.06
N ASN A 132 5.92 -10.89 21.42
CA ASN A 132 6.16 -11.29 22.80
C ASN A 132 7.32 -10.52 23.46
N ASN A 133 8.23 -9.98 22.64
CA ASN A 133 9.34 -9.14 23.10
C ASN A 133 9.09 -7.63 22.90
N GLY A 134 7.87 -7.24 22.54
CA GLY A 134 7.48 -5.82 22.45
C GLY A 134 7.90 -5.13 21.16
N PHE A 135 8.38 -5.86 20.16
CA PHE A 135 8.77 -5.33 18.85
C PHE A 135 7.60 -5.32 17.88
N LYS A 136 7.67 -4.42 16.90
CA LYS A 136 6.80 -4.40 15.72
C LYS A 136 7.45 -5.11 14.56
N VAL A 137 6.64 -5.72 13.69
CA VAL A 137 7.13 -6.42 12.49
C VAL A 137 6.52 -5.77 11.25
N TRP A 138 7.38 -5.18 10.41
CA TRP A 138 7.03 -4.63 9.10
C TRP A 138 7.80 -5.38 8.02
N PRO A 139 7.33 -6.56 7.59
CA PRO A 139 8.05 -7.34 6.59
C PRO A 139 8.25 -6.56 5.31
N MET A 140 9.37 -6.79 4.67
CA MET A 140 9.66 -6.23 3.36
C MET A 140 8.85 -6.96 2.27
N VAL A 141 8.25 -6.19 1.37
CA VAL A 141 7.76 -6.66 0.08
C VAL A 141 8.70 -6.11 -0.98
N SER A 142 9.59 -6.96 -1.49
CA SER A 142 10.58 -6.59 -2.49
C SER A 142 10.06 -6.83 -3.91
N ASN A 143 10.50 -6.03 -4.86
CA ASN A 143 10.28 -6.30 -6.27
C ASN A 143 11.36 -7.19 -6.91
N ASN A 144 12.35 -7.64 -6.14
CA ASN A 144 13.49 -8.43 -6.61
C ASN A 144 14.19 -7.81 -7.85
N SER A 145 14.21 -6.49 -7.95
CA SER A 145 14.74 -5.74 -9.09
C SER A 145 14.02 -6.03 -10.44
N TYR A 146 12.81 -6.55 -10.41
CA TYR A 146 12.00 -6.78 -11.61
C TYR A 146 11.31 -5.49 -12.10
N LEU A 147 12.09 -4.52 -12.55
CA LEU A 147 11.63 -3.17 -12.90
C LEU A 147 10.47 -3.18 -13.90
N THR A 148 10.55 -3.99 -14.96
CA THR A 148 9.49 -4.08 -15.99
C THR A 148 8.18 -4.63 -15.41
N THR A 149 8.26 -5.61 -14.50
CA THR A 149 7.08 -6.16 -13.81
C THR A 149 6.45 -5.09 -12.93
N THR A 150 7.27 -4.42 -12.12
CA THR A 150 6.83 -3.34 -11.23
C THR A 150 6.19 -2.19 -12.00
N GLU A 151 6.83 -1.72 -13.08
CA GLU A 151 6.28 -0.68 -13.95
C GLU A 151 4.94 -1.10 -14.56
N GLY A 152 4.84 -2.33 -15.05
CA GLY A 152 3.60 -2.87 -15.64
C GLY A 152 2.46 -2.97 -14.64
N ILE A 153 2.75 -3.29 -13.37
CA ILE A 153 1.75 -3.34 -12.30
C ILE A 153 1.33 -1.93 -11.89
N LEU A 154 2.29 -1.03 -11.62
CA LEU A 154 1.98 0.30 -11.11
C LEU A 154 1.27 1.19 -12.13
N ASN A 155 1.49 0.97 -13.43
CA ASN A 155 0.82 1.71 -14.49
C ASN A 155 -0.58 1.17 -14.86
N ASP A 156 -0.93 -0.05 -14.43
CA ASP A 156 -2.23 -0.67 -14.66
C ASP A 156 -3.06 -0.65 -13.38
N TYR A 157 -4.24 -0.04 -13.43
CA TYR A 157 -5.11 0.07 -12.25
C TYR A 157 -5.53 -1.29 -11.68
N THR A 158 -5.91 -2.23 -12.54
CA THR A 158 -6.41 -3.54 -12.13
C THR A 158 -5.32 -4.35 -11.45
N LYS A 159 -4.11 -4.34 -12.03
CA LYS A 159 -2.95 -5.04 -11.47
C LYS A 159 -2.49 -4.39 -10.15
N ARG A 160 -2.51 -3.06 -10.09
CA ARG A 160 -2.18 -2.34 -8.85
C ARG A 160 -3.16 -2.67 -7.73
N ARG A 161 -4.49 -2.72 -8.02
CA ARG A 161 -5.48 -3.15 -7.02
C ARG A 161 -5.23 -4.58 -6.55
N LYS A 162 -4.89 -5.48 -7.47
CA LYS A 162 -4.53 -6.85 -7.11
C LYS A 162 -3.30 -6.91 -6.20
N LEU A 163 -2.27 -6.11 -6.50
CA LEU A 163 -1.09 -6.01 -5.63
C LEU A 163 -1.46 -5.48 -4.23
N GLU A 164 -2.31 -4.44 -4.15
CA GLU A 164 -2.79 -3.91 -2.88
C GLU A 164 -3.53 -4.99 -2.07
N ASP A 165 -4.42 -5.76 -2.70
CA ASP A 165 -5.16 -6.84 -2.06
C ASP A 165 -4.24 -7.98 -1.59
N GLU A 166 -3.23 -8.34 -2.38
CA GLU A 166 -2.22 -9.34 -2.00
C GLU A 166 -1.35 -8.90 -0.82
N ILE A 167 -0.96 -7.61 -0.77
CA ILE A 167 -0.23 -7.05 0.37
C ILE A 167 -1.08 -7.11 1.65
N VAL A 168 -2.36 -6.77 1.56
CA VAL A 168 -3.29 -6.90 2.70
C VAL A 168 -3.42 -8.36 3.12
N ARG A 169 -3.58 -9.27 2.17
CA ARG A 169 -3.67 -10.71 2.45
C ARG A 169 -2.49 -11.21 3.30
N VAL A 170 -1.26 -10.94 2.85
CA VAL A 170 -0.07 -11.42 3.60
C VAL A 170 0.07 -10.69 4.94
N ALA A 171 -0.29 -9.42 5.03
CA ALA A 171 -0.27 -8.69 6.29
C ALA A 171 -1.22 -9.28 7.33
N GLU A 172 -2.44 -9.65 6.93
CA GLU A 172 -3.44 -10.30 7.78
C GLU A 172 -3.04 -11.72 8.13
N GLU A 173 -2.59 -12.52 7.14
CA GLU A 173 -2.21 -13.91 7.33
C GLU A 173 -1.08 -14.10 8.33
N TYR A 174 -0.09 -13.20 8.31
CA TYR A 174 1.07 -13.23 9.21
C TYR A 174 0.88 -12.35 10.45
N ASN A 175 -0.27 -11.68 10.61
CA ASN A 175 -0.57 -10.78 11.73
C ASN A 175 0.52 -9.73 11.99
N VAL A 176 1.04 -9.11 10.92
CA VAL A 176 2.10 -8.10 11.04
C VAL A 176 1.55 -6.71 11.34
N ASP A 177 2.43 -5.80 11.79
CA ASP A 177 2.02 -4.45 12.23
C ASP A 177 2.06 -3.41 11.12
N GLY A 178 2.73 -3.72 10.02
CA GLY A 178 2.88 -2.85 8.87
C GLY A 178 3.64 -3.54 7.74
N ILE A 179 3.90 -2.80 6.67
CA ILE A 179 4.62 -3.31 5.50
C ILE A 179 5.70 -2.31 5.10
N ASN A 180 6.89 -2.82 4.80
CA ASN A 180 7.98 -2.08 4.19
C ASN A 180 8.03 -2.39 2.70
N LEU A 181 7.71 -1.41 1.84
CA LEU A 181 7.77 -1.58 0.38
C LEU A 181 9.16 -1.22 -0.13
N ASP A 182 9.78 -2.15 -0.87
CA ASP A 182 11.10 -2.02 -1.48
C ASP A 182 11.00 -2.28 -3.00
N PHE A 183 10.58 -1.21 -3.72
CA PHE A 183 10.29 -1.22 -5.17
C PHE A 183 11.20 -0.30 -5.97
#